data_c8b35c7519e056e82f84c9514b6aecf4
#
_entry.id   c8b35c7519e056e82f84c9514b6aecf4
#
_cell.length_a   1.000
_cell.length_b   1.000
_cell.length_c   1.000
_cell.angle_alpha   90.00
_cell.angle_beta   90.00
_cell.angle_gamma   90.00
#
_symmetry.space_group_name_H-M   'P 1'
#
loop_
_entity.id
_entity.type
_entity.pdbx_description
1 polymer ?
#
loop_
_entity_poly.entity_id
_entity_poly.type
_entity_poly.pdbx_seq_one_letter_code
_entity_poly.pdbx_strand_id
1 'polypeptide(L)'
;MKIIDTIKRAKWPLALTTIPILALSMETAAAESCDNGFLVANGQRCVQWDHISVIEREPQPTDPGNYFYDFDKSYDNMGALLTNRPMIEPDAALGGFYMYNGDFVRLGVSYPSFVAASGRVKNAERPPYRDDARQRRLPYNLNAVKAADGADLAAPNCTVCHSSVVQGKLVQGLGRFNHFIGTDASGFTLNVLGIGAASIFRGDTLDQLKHGLTLLTRLFRDASLHSHLFDVFAGLGMRHDPDTLEWTGRINRLQGHNPNSGMKGWIDFPAWWLTKKKNALYQAGNGRGEKADHMLYMSWFSVDGIEEAEEIQNNFAHVQKWIEEEIEVPKYEDFGPPIDYNLASAGEPVFLRNCAVCHGTYSENDAEETYPNFLVDLEEVGTDPYLAQKNWIYPVKTWWDNSWYGKRGTSSIEVTNGYVAPPLDGVFITAPYFHNGSVPTLEAVLDSSKRPTVWTSNYKDNDYDWDAVGWENKPLDWRPNFEVKPLTGIGIGRGRYDTRKRGNSNAGHTYGDLLTAEERRAVLEYLKTL
;
A
#
# COMPACT_ATOMS: atom_id res chain seq x y z
N MET A 1 47.67 -17.92 -22.69
CA MET A 1 48.36 -18.89 -23.55
C MET A 1 48.35 -20.21 -22.81
N LYS A 2 47.61 -21.21 -23.36
CA LYS A 2 47.45 -22.62 -22.89
C LYS A 2 46.87 -22.75 -21.47
N ILE A 3 45.61 -23.19 -21.26
CA ILE A 3 45.12 -24.56 -21.46
C ILE A 3 43.63 -24.49 -21.86
N ILE A 4 43.35 -24.69 -23.14
CA ILE A 4 42.07 -25.17 -23.69
C ILE A 4 42.49 -26.39 -24.53
N ASP A 5 41.76 -27.44 -24.41
CA ASP A 5 41.79 -28.71 -25.10
C ASP A 5 42.16 -29.87 -24.17
N THR A 6 41.11 -30.52 -23.69
CA THR A 6 40.98 -31.98 -23.65
C THR A 6 39.69 -32.35 -22.97
N ILE A 7 38.62 -32.58 -23.69
CA ILE A 7 37.60 -33.65 -23.48
C ILE A 7 36.70 -33.65 -24.72
N LYS A 8 37.17 -34.28 -25.79
CA LYS A 8 36.30 -34.86 -26.82
C LYS A 8 36.51 -36.36 -26.82
N ARG A 9 35.38 -37.07 -26.82
CA ARG A 9 35.17 -38.49 -27.10
C ARG A 9 35.16 -39.44 -25.90
N ALA A 10 33.95 -39.68 -25.40
CA ALA A 10 33.53 -41.03 -25.00
C ALA A 10 32.07 -41.23 -25.47
N LYS A 11 31.92 -42.05 -26.50
CA LYS A 11 30.64 -42.62 -26.93
C LYS A 11 30.26 -43.68 -25.91
N TRP A 12 29.08 -43.54 -25.26
CA TRP A 12 28.43 -44.62 -24.53
C TRP A 12 27.11 -44.95 -25.23
N PRO A 13 26.72 -46.22 -25.33
CA PRO A 13 25.55 -46.64 -26.08
C PRO A 13 24.25 -46.32 -25.30
N LEU A 14 23.23 -45.95 -26.06
CA LEU A 14 21.86 -45.85 -25.56
C LEU A 14 21.39 -47.19 -25.00
N ALA A 15 21.28 -47.28 -23.68
CA ALA A 15 20.38 -48.24 -23.05
C ALA A 15 19.18 -47.40 -22.54
N LEU A 16 18.05 -47.55 -23.23
CA LEU A 16 16.74 -47.10 -22.76
C LEU A 16 16.36 -47.92 -21.53
N THR A 17 16.76 -47.45 -20.37
CA THR A 17 16.09 -47.81 -19.12
C THR A 17 15.17 -46.63 -18.76
N THR A 18 13.87 -46.88 -18.92
CA THR A 18 12.80 -46.06 -18.34
C THR A 18 13.04 -45.98 -16.84
N ILE A 19 13.69 -44.92 -16.41
CA ILE A 19 13.64 -44.50 -15.03
C ILE A 19 12.23 -43.92 -14.86
N PRO A 20 11.38 -44.44 -13.98
CA PRO A 20 10.17 -43.76 -13.65
C PRO A 20 10.62 -42.43 -13.02
N ILE A 21 10.26 -41.34 -13.67
CA ILE A 21 10.24 -40.03 -13.03
C ILE A 21 9.27 -40.20 -11.87
N LEU A 22 9.80 -40.49 -10.68
CA LEU A 22 9.11 -40.19 -9.46
C LEU A 22 8.94 -38.64 -9.52
N ALA A 23 7.80 -38.22 -10.04
CA ALA A 23 7.22 -36.98 -9.64
C ALA A 23 7.10 -37.11 -8.10
N LEU A 24 8.08 -36.58 -7.36
CA LEU A 24 7.79 -36.12 -6.02
C LEU A 24 6.69 -35.06 -6.23
N SER A 25 5.46 -35.53 -6.18
CA SER A 25 4.36 -34.68 -5.79
C SER A 25 4.77 -34.15 -4.41
N MET A 26 5.25 -32.91 -4.35
CA MET A 26 5.13 -32.14 -3.14
C MET A 26 3.63 -32.16 -2.86
N GLU A 27 3.21 -33.06 -1.97
CA GLU A 27 1.94 -32.93 -1.30
C GLU A 27 2.03 -31.58 -0.54
N THR A 28 1.67 -30.49 -1.22
CA THR A 28 1.10 -29.36 -0.51
C THR A 28 0.08 -30.00 0.41
N ALA A 29 0.23 -29.80 1.72
CA ALA A 29 -0.71 -30.32 2.68
C ALA A 29 -2.08 -29.75 2.28
N ALA A 30 -2.77 -30.46 1.39
CA ALA A 30 -4.04 -30.04 0.87
C ALA A 30 -4.95 -29.97 2.10
N ALA A 31 -5.53 -28.81 2.34
CA ALA A 31 -6.53 -28.67 3.38
C ALA A 31 -7.55 -29.81 3.21
N GLU A 32 -7.88 -30.50 4.30
CA GLU A 32 -8.88 -31.57 4.25
C GLU A 32 -10.17 -31.01 3.66
N SER A 33 -10.80 -31.75 2.74
CA SER A 33 -12.01 -31.30 2.07
C SER A 33 -13.24 -31.50 2.94
N CYS A 34 -14.19 -30.57 2.84
CA CYS A 34 -15.57 -30.72 3.29
C CYS A 34 -16.51 -30.55 2.11
N ASP A 35 -17.83 -30.71 2.30
CA ASP A 35 -18.79 -30.54 1.22
C ASP A 35 -18.68 -29.13 0.62
N ASN A 36 -18.29 -29.05 -0.66
CA ASN A 36 -18.09 -27.83 -1.44
C ASN A 36 -17.10 -26.82 -0.80
N GLY A 37 -16.08 -27.30 -0.08
CA GLY A 37 -15.14 -26.41 0.61
C GLY A 37 -13.87 -27.11 1.10
N PHE A 38 -13.15 -26.42 1.97
CA PHE A 38 -11.96 -26.91 2.65
C PHE A 38 -12.02 -26.65 4.16
N LEU A 39 -11.40 -27.53 4.92
CA LEU A 39 -11.36 -27.44 6.38
C LEU A 39 -10.19 -26.57 6.85
N VAL A 40 -10.47 -25.70 7.80
CA VAL A 40 -9.49 -24.91 8.57
C VAL A 40 -9.79 -25.03 10.06
N ALA A 41 -9.05 -24.32 10.89
CA ALA A 41 -9.25 -24.32 12.34
C ALA A 41 -9.25 -25.75 12.93
N ASN A 42 -8.19 -26.52 12.60
CA ASN A 42 -8.02 -27.94 12.99
C ASN A 42 -9.20 -28.84 12.55
N GLY A 43 -9.72 -28.62 11.36
CA GLY A 43 -10.81 -29.41 10.79
C GLY A 43 -12.20 -29.06 11.37
N GLN A 44 -12.31 -28.02 12.17
CA GLN A 44 -13.56 -27.65 12.84
C GLN A 44 -14.41 -26.62 12.07
N ARG A 45 -13.84 -25.98 11.06
CA ARG A 45 -14.55 -24.99 10.23
C ARG A 45 -14.40 -25.34 8.75
N CYS A 46 -15.52 -25.45 8.06
CA CYS A 46 -15.57 -25.60 6.61
C CYS A 46 -15.73 -24.24 5.96
N VAL A 47 -14.78 -23.85 5.12
CA VAL A 47 -14.86 -22.66 4.26
C VAL A 47 -15.39 -23.10 2.91
N GLN A 48 -16.50 -22.50 2.48
CA GLN A 48 -17.16 -22.86 1.23
C GLN A 48 -16.51 -22.19 0.03
N TRP A 49 -16.29 -22.93 -1.06
CA TRP A 49 -15.76 -22.36 -2.31
C TRP A 49 -16.64 -21.27 -2.90
N ASP A 50 -17.96 -21.31 -2.66
CA ASP A 50 -18.90 -20.30 -3.15
C ASP A 50 -18.63 -18.91 -2.54
N HIS A 51 -17.92 -18.85 -1.42
CA HIS A 51 -17.52 -17.60 -0.75
C HIS A 51 -16.12 -17.13 -1.13
N ILE A 52 -15.48 -17.81 -2.09
CA ILE A 52 -14.12 -17.50 -2.53
C ILE A 52 -14.14 -17.17 -4.03
N SER A 53 -13.58 -16.05 -4.39
CA SER A 53 -13.30 -15.70 -5.78
C SER A 53 -11.81 -15.58 -6.00
N VAL A 54 -11.29 -16.23 -7.04
CA VAL A 54 -9.89 -16.04 -7.45
C VAL A 54 -9.80 -14.76 -8.27
N ILE A 55 -8.85 -13.91 -7.92
CA ILE A 55 -8.53 -12.73 -8.71
C ILE A 55 -7.47 -13.16 -9.73
N GLU A 56 -7.89 -13.30 -10.97
CA GLU A 56 -6.99 -13.62 -12.07
C GLU A 56 -5.99 -12.48 -12.30
N ARG A 57 -4.80 -12.85 -12.75
CA ARG A 57 -3.79 -11.88 -13.14
C ARG A 57 -4.17 -11.29 -14.48
N GLU A 58 -4.36 -9.98 -14.52
CA GLU A 58 -4.48 -9.26 -15.75
C GLU A 58 -3.08 -8.89 -16.29
N PRO A 59 -2.88 -8.87 -17.63
CA PRO A 59 -1.62 -8.45 -18.21
C PRO A 59 -1.17 -7.08 -17.71
N GLN A 60 0.11 -6.96 -17.38
CA GLN A 60 0.71 -5.70 -16.95
C GLN A 60 1.67 -5.21 -18.02
N PRO A 61 1.83 -3.89 -18.22
CA PRO A 61 2.81 -3.34 -19.16
C PRO A 61 4.24 -3.74 -18.83
N THR A 62 4.51 -3.98 -17.53
CA THR A 62 5.81 -4.42 -17.02
C THR A 62 6.09 -5.89 -17.27
N ASP A 63 5.11 -6.69 -17.71
CA ASP A 63 5.30 -8.11 -17.97
C ASP A 63 6.14 -8.31 -19.25
N PRO A 64 7.17 -9.20 -19.24
CA PRO A 64 7.97 -9.48 -20.43
C PRO A 64 7.10 -9.92 -21.62
N GLY A 65 7.16 -9.22 -22.73
CA GLY A 65 6.39 -9.49 -23.94
C GLY A 65 5.02 -8.82 -24.02
N ASN A 66 4.57 -8.12 -23.00
CA ASN A 66 3.26 -7.46 -22.95
C ASN A 66 3.31 -5.97 -23.33
N TYR A 67 4.34 -5.53 -24.00
CA TYR A 67 4.50 -4.14 -24.43
C TYR A 67 3.57 -3.73 -25.57
N PHE A 68 2.61 -4.56 -25.96
CA PHE A 68 1.63 -4.25 -26.98
C PHE A 68 0.25 -4.02 -26.33
N TYR A 69 -0.05 -2.76 -26.09
CA TYR A 69 -1.45 -2.37 -25.96
C TYR A 69 -2.13 -2.62 -27.32
N ASP A 70 -3.09 -3.51 -27.35
CA ASP A 70 -3.98 -3.63 -28.49
C ASP A 70 -4.94 -2.42 -28.49
N PHE A 71 -4.44 -1.31 -29.03
CA PHE A 71 -5.18 -0.06 -29.18
C PHE A 71 -6.28 -0.14 -30.25
N ASP A 72 -6.53 -1.31 -30.82
CA ASP A 72 -7.57 -1.54 -31.85
C ASP A 72 -9.01 -1.51 -31.27
N LYS A 73 -9.15 -1.33 -29.96
CA LYS A 73 -10.45 -0.99 -29.35
C LYS A 73 -10.70 0.51 -29.45
N SER A 74 -10.83 0.95 -30.69
CA SER A 74 -11.55 2.11 -31.21
C SER A 74 -11.79 3.30 -30.25
N TYR A 75 -10.86 4.20 -30.21
CA TYR A 75 -11.17 5.62 -30.00
C TYR A 75 -10.70 6.37 -31.24
N ASP A 76 -11.63 6.64 -32.13
CA ASP A 76 -11.39 7.24 -33.45
C ASP A 76 -10.66 8.60 -33.47
N ASN A 77 -10.42 9.21 -32.31
CA ASN A 77 -9.70 10.47 -32.20
C ASN A 77 -8.49 10.47 -31.26
N MET A 78 -8.27 9.46 -30.40
CA MET A 78 -7.10 9.37 -29.50
C MET A 78 -6.02 8.39 -30.01
N GLY A 79 -6.39 7.40 -30.82
CA GLY A 79 -5.47 6.39 -31.36
C GLY A 79 -4.32 6.96 -32.18
N ALA A 80 -4.50 8.11 -32.82
CA ALA A 80 -3.47 8.76 -33.61
C ALA A 80 -2.34 9.43 -32.78
N LEU A 81 -2.64 9.82 -31.55
CA LEU A 81 -1.67 10.44 -30.63
C LEU A 81 -0.79 9.41 -29.91
N LEU A 82 -1.32 8.20 -29.67
CA LEU A 82 -0.63 7.17 -28.89
C LEU A 82 0.20 6.21 -29.75
N THR A 83 -0.11 6.05 -31.04
CA THR A 83 0.56 5.11 -31.96
C THR A 83 1.99 5.50 -32.36
N ASN A 84 2.45 6.70 -32.05
CA ASN A 84 3.77 7.21 -32.46
C ASN A 84 4.76 7.38 -31.30
N ARG A 85 4.44 6.96 -30.07
CA ARG A 85 5.41 7.02 -28.96
C ARG A 85 6.23 5.73 -28.91
N PRO A 86 7.57 5.80 -28.82
CA PRO A 86 8.36 4.62 -28.53
C PRO A 86 7.96 4.09 -27.16
N MET A 87 7.68 2.80 -27.09
CA MET A 87 7.46 2.11 -25.82
C MET A 87 8.76 2.18 -25.01
N ILE A 88 8.67 2.68 -23.80
CA ILE A 88 9.79 2.72 -22.85
C ILE A 88 9.70 1.45 -22.03
N GLU A 89 10.73 0.62 -22.09
CA GLU A 89 10.84 -0.51 -21.17
C GLU A 89 11.00 0.03 -19.75
N PRO A 90 10.15 -0.38 -18.78
CA PRO A 90 10.26 0.08 -17.41
C PRO A 90 11.63 -0.25 -16.81
N ASP A 91 12.17 0.67 -16.02
CA ASP A 91 13.47 0.58 -15.34
C ASP A 91 13.30 0.91 -13.86
N ALA A 92 13.70 -0.02 -12.98
CA ALA A 92 13.51 0.10 -11.54
C ALA A 92 14.31 1.26 -10.94
N ALA A 93 15.55 1.46 -11.37
CA ALA A 93 16.38 2.56 -10.86
C ALA A 93 15.82 3.94 -11.22
N LEU A 94 15.27 4.07 -12.45
CA LEU A 94 14.54 5.28 -12.85
C LEU A 94 13.28 5.47 -12.00
N GLY A 95 12.59 4.39 -11.65
CA GLY A 95 11.42 4.43 -10.78
C GLY A 95 11.73 4.95 -9.38
N GLY A 96 12.77 4.40 -8.75
CA GLY A 96 13.26 4.88 -7.45
C GLY A 96 13.73 6.34 -7.52
N PHE A 97 14.46 6.70 -8.58
CA PHE A 97 14.86 8.09 -8.80
C PHE A 97 13.64 9.01 -8.94
N TYR A 98 12.65 8.65 -9.77
CA TYR A 98 11.45 9.46 -9.98
C TYR A 98 10.60 9.59 -8.72
N MET A 99 10.47 8.52 -7.92
CA MET A 99 9.75 8.58 -6.64
C MET A 99 10.29 9.67 -5.72
N TYR A 100 11.62 9.81 -5.62
CA TYR A 100 12.26 10.72 -4.68
C TYR A 100 12.70 12.07 -5.27
N ASN A 101 12.60 12.26 -6.58
CA ASN A 101 13.01 13.49 -7.24
C ASN A 101 11.97 14.03 -8.23
N GLY A 102 10.96 13.21 -8.61
CA GLY A 102 9.94 13.57 -9.60
C GLY A 102 9.00 14.67 -9.12
N ASP A 103 8.38 15.33 -10.08
CA ASP A 103 7.48 16.47 -9.90
C ASP A 103 6.01 16.12 -10.14
N PHE A 104 5.65 14.84 -9.91
CA PHE A 104 4.28 14.34 -10.07
C PHE A 104 3.25 14.97 -9.10
N VAL A 105 3.71 15.75 -8.11
CA VAL A 105 2.90 16.66 -7.31
C VAL A 105 3.53 18.05 -7.39
N ARG A 106 2.87 18.98 -8.06
CA ARG A 106 3.35 20.37 -8.27
C ARG A 106 2.66 21.38 -7.33
N LEU A 107 2.15 20.88 -6.20
CA LEU A 107 1.65 21.70 -5.09
C LEU A 107 2.42 21.36 -3.82
N GLY A 108 2.76 22.38 -3.05
CA GLY A 108 3.56 22.19 -1.84
C GLY A 108 3.69 23.47 -1.04
N VAL A 109 4.52 23.42 -0.02
CA VAL A 109 4.91 24.59 0.75
C VAL A 109 6.20 25.19 0.18
N SER A 110 6.44 26.47 0.46
CA SER A 110 7.69 27.14 0.05
C SER A 110 8.92 26.31 0.46
N TYR A 111 9.73 25.90 -0.52
CA TYR A 111 10.95 25.13 -0.25
C TYR A 111 11.95 25.88 0.63
N PRO A 112 12.27 27.17 0.37
CA PRO A 112 13.20 27.92 1.24
C PRO A 112 12.71 28.02 2.68
N SER A 113 11.41 28.27 2.88
CA SER A 113 10.82 28.38 4.20
C SER A 113 10.75 27.04 4.91
N PHE A 114 10.42 25.95 4.18
CA PHE A 114 10.46 24.60 4.73
C PHE A 114 11.86 24.24 5.22
N VAL A 115 12.87 24.36 4.38
CA VAL A 115 14.26 24.03 4.72
C VAL A 115 14.79 24.84 5.90
N ALA A 116 14.38 26.08 6.01
CA ALA A 116 14.79 26.95 7.12
C ALA A 116 14.08 26.60 8.44
N ALA A 117 12.81 26.17 8.38
CA ALA A 117 12.04 25.77 9.56
C ALA A 117 12.36 24.34 10.01
N SER A 118 12.66 23.41 9.07
CA SER A 118 12.85 21.99 9.37
C SER A 118 14.21 21.65 9.97
N GLY A 119 15.20 22.52 9.83
CA GLY A 119 16.56 22.24 10.26
C GLY A 119 17.25 21.17 9.42
N ARG A 120 18.13 20.40 10.04
CA ARG A 120 18.91 19.36 9.35
C ARG A 120 18.14 18.04 9.33
N VAL A 121 17.95 17.48 8.12
CA VAL A 121 17.35 16.15 7.95
C VAL A 121 18.19 15.08 8.64
N LYS A 122 17.55 14.23 9.44
CA LYS A 122 18.21 13.10 10.12
C LYS A 122 18.67 12.06 9.11
N ASN A 123 19.73 11.33 9.41
CA ASN A 123 20.21 10.27 8.50
C ASN A 123 19.16 9.20 8.23
N ALA A 124 18.41 8.81 9.27
CA ALA A 124 17.31 7.84 9.16
C ALA A 124 16.15 8.31 8.26
N GLU A 125 16.08 9.59 7.92
CA GLU A 125 15.02 10.15 7.07
C GLU A 125 15.50 10.38 5.62
N ARG A 126 16.72 9.92 5.28
CA ARG A 126 17.28 10.11 3.95
C ARG A 126 17.04 8.89 3.08
N PRO A 127 16.26 9.04 2.01
CA PRO A 127 16.07 7.96 1.07
C PRO A 127 17.31 7.79 0.17
N PRO A 128 17.47 6.64 -0.48
CA PRO A 128 18.38 6.49 -1.60
C PRO A 128 17.97 7.41 -2.77
N TYR A 129 18.73 7.39 -3.85
CA TYR A 129 18.45 8.07 -5.13
C TYR A 129 18.44 9.61 -5.10
N ARG A 130 18.79 10.26 -3.99
CA ARG A 130 18.91 11.72 -3.92
C ARG A 130 20.34 12.18 -4.12
N ASP A 131 20.70 12.55 -5.30
CA ASP A 131 22.00 13.11 -5.69
C ASP A 131 22.00 14.64 -5.80
N ASP A 132 20.86 15.26 -6.09
CA ASP A 132 20.71 16.71 -6.09
C ASP A 132 20.78 17.32 -4.66
N ALA A 133 21.53 18.42 -4.54
CA ALA A 133 21.74 19.13 -3.28
C ALA A 133 20.43 19.67 -2.67
N ARG A 134 19.43 20.04 -3.49
CA ARG A 134 18.12 20.50 -3.02
C ARG A 134 17.32 19.35 -2.45
N GLN A 135 17.25 18.22 -3.18
CA GLN A 135 16.52 17.02 -2.74
C GLN A 135 17.11 16.47 -1.44
N ARG A 136 18.44 16.45 -1.27
CA ARG A 136 19.11 15.98 -0.05
C ARG A 136 18.81 16.79 1.22
N ARG A 137 18.22 17.99 1.09
CA ARG A 137 17.79 18.82 2.22
C ARG A 137 16.37 18.51 2.70
N LEU A 138 15.66 17.66 1.97
CA LEU A 138 14.29 17.25 2.29
C LEU A 138 14.28 15.81 2.84
N PRO A 139 13.36 15.48 3.74
CA PRO A 139 13.13 14.11 4.17
C PRO A 139 12.52 13.26 3.05
N TYR A 140 12.51 11.94 3.23
CA TYR A 140 12.09 10.97 2.22
C TYR A 140 10.71 11.24 1.61
N ASN A 141 9.78 11.79 2.37
CA ASN A 141 8.39 11.99 1.98
C ASN A 141 8.08 13.33 1.28
N LEU A 142 9.11 14.10 0.95
CA LEU A 142 8.96 15.37 0.21
C LEU A 142 9.94 15.43 -0.95
N ASN A 143 9.51 15.99 -2.07
CA ASN A 143 10.35 16.31 -3.23
C ASN A 143 10.49 17.83 -3.40
N ALA A 144 11.67 18.27 -3.82
CA ALA A 144 11.89 19.65 -4.22
C ALA A 144 11.46 19.82 -5.68
N VAL A 145 10.38 20.52 -5.92
CA VAL A 145 9.80 20.70 -7.25
C VAL A 145 9.70 22.16 -7.62
N LYS A 146 9.57 22.42 -8.92
CA LYS A 146 9.21 23.74 -9.45
C LYS A 146 7.82 23.67 -10.05
N ALA A 147 6.93 24.56 -9.61
CA ALA A 147 5.64 24.74 -10.24
C ALA A 147 5.79 25.43 -11.62
N ALA A 148 4.74 25.38 -12.44
CA ALA A 148 4.74 25.98 -13.78
C ALA A 148 5.01 27.50 -13.77
N ASP A 149 4.61 28.20 -12.71
CA ASP A 149 4.90 29.63 -12.49
C ASP A 149 6.32 29.91 -11.95
N GLY A 150 7.15 28.86 -11.82
CA GLY A 150 8.52 28.95 -11.32
C GLY A 150 8.66 28.92 -9.80
N ALA A 151 7.56 28.81 -9.04
CA ALA A 151 7.59 28.73 -7.58
C ALA A 151 8.40 27.52 -7.11
N ASP A 152 9.26 27.71 -6.12
CA ASP A 152 10.12 26.69 -5.55
C ASP A 152 9.46 26.06 -4.34
N LEU A 153 9.10 24.77 -4.45
CA LEU A 153 8.22 24.08 -3.52
C LEU A 153 8.86 22.83 -2.92
N ALA A 154 8.47 22.51 -1.68
CA ALA A 154 8.59 21.18 -1.09
C ALA A 154 7.21 20.51 -1.18
N ALA A 155 7.08 19.55 -2.07
CA ALA A 155 5.85 18.84 -2.38
C ALA A 155 5.83 17.44 -1.76
N PRO A 156 4.66 16.93 -1.30
CA PRO A 156 4.57 15.56 -0.79
C PRO A 156 4.74 14.55 -1.92
N ASN A 157 5.26 13.38 -1.58
CA ASN A 157 5.31 12.22 -2.47
C ASN A 157 4.62 10.99 -1.83
N CYS A 158 4.52 9.87 -2.54
CA CYS A 158 3.76 8.70 -2.10
C CYS A 158 4.28 8.07 -0.80
N THR A 159 5.57 8.27 -0.48
CA THR A 159 6.16 7.71 0.74
C THR A 159 5.70 8.41 2.03
N VAL A 160 4.93 9.50 1.91
CA VAL A 160 4.17 10.08 3.04
C VAL A 160 3.30 9.01 3.71
N CYS A 161 2.63 8.15 2.93
CA CYS A 161 1.78 7.08 3.42
C CYS A 161 2.46 5.69 3.36
N HIS A 162 3.47 5.52 2.51
CA HIS A 162 4.09 4.25 2.22
C HIS A 162 5.58 4.18 2.58
N SER A 163 6.00 4.86 3.64
CA SER A 163 7.30 4.61 4.29
C SER A 163 7.27 5.10 5.72
N SER A 164 8.04 4.45 6.57
CA SER A 164 8.17 4.81 7.99
C SER A 164 9.62 4.70 8.45
N VAL A 165 9.98 5.47 9.46
CA VAL A 165 11.22 5.26 10.20
C VAL A 165 10.88 4.46 11.45
N VAL A 166 11.42 3.25 11.54
CA VAL A 166 11.26 2.34 12.68
C VAL A 166 12.63 2.10 13.29
N GLN A 167 12.78 2.34 14.58
CA GLN A 167 14.05 2.20 15.31
C GLN A 167 15.24 2.88 14.61
N GLY A 168 14.99 4.04 13.99
CA GLY A 168 16.02 4.81 13.31
C GLY A 168 16.40 4.31 11.92
N LYS A 169 15.72 3.29 11.37
CA LYS A 169 15.88 2.79 10.00
C LYS A 169 14.68 3.23 9.15
N LEU A 170 14.92 3.72 7.94
CA LEU A 170 13.85 3.99 6.96
C LEU A 170 13.40 2.65 6.35
N VAL A 171 12.15 2.31 6.57
CA VAL A 171 11.49 1.15 5.95
C VAL A 171 10.66 1.65 4.79
N GLN A 172 11.19 1.47 3.59
CA GLN A 172 10.51 1.86 2.36
C GLN A 172 9.36 0.90 2.08
N GLY A 173 8.25 1.42 1.59
CA GLY A 173 7.07 0.61 1.30
C GLY A 173 6.22 0.26 2.53
N LEU A 174 6.65 0.55 3.76
CA LEU A 174 5.85 0.28 4.95
C LEU A 174 4.64 1.21 5.00
N GLY A 175 3.45 0.62 4.91
CA GLY A 175 2.18 1.34 5.08
C GLY A 175 2.10 2.01 6.44
N ARG A 176 1.62 3.25 6.46
CA ARG A 176 1.45 3.99 7.70
C ARG A 176 0.00 3.95 8.13
N PHE A 177 -0.26 3.23 9.20
CA PHE A 177 -1.52 3.40 9.88
C PHE A 177 -1.46 4.66 10.75
N ASN A 178 -2.45 5.52 10.61
CA ASN A 178 -2.77 6.59 11.57
C ASN A 178 -1.80 7.76 11.78
N HIS A 179 -0.71 7.87 11.04
CA HIS A 179 0.12 9.07 11.17
C HIS A 179 -0.52 10.34 10.60
N PHE A 180 -1.48 10.18 9.67
CA PHE A 180 -2.12 11.30 8.98
C PHE A 180 -3.50 11.66 9.53
N ILE A 181 -4.25 10.68 10.03
CA ILE A 181 -5.70 10.78 10.12
C ILE A 181 -6.21 10.62 11.56
N GLY A 182 -5.40 9.99 12.42
CA GLY A 182 -5.88 9.53 13.73
C GLY A 182 -6.18 10.60 14.71
N THR A 183 -5.60 11.78 14.59
CA THR A 183 -5.72 12.71 15.68
C THR A 183 -5.81 14.15 15.35
N ASP A 184 -5.29 14.58 14.21
CA ASP A 184 -5.33 16.00 13.99
C ASP A 184 -5.00 16.36 12.53
N ALA A 185 -6.05 16.43 11.69
CA ALA A 185 -6.03 17.43 10.62
C ALA A 185 -5.53 18.77 11.18
N SER A 186 -5.70 19.06 12.47
CA SER A 186 -5.16 20.20 13.18
C SER A 186 -3.63 20.21 13.22
N GLY A 187 -2.95 19.10 13.45
CA GLY A 187 -1.48 19.06 13.50
C GLY A 187 -0.85 19.30 12.14
N PHE A 188 -1.39 18.70 11.08
CA PHE A 188 -0.97 18.99 9.71
C PHE A 188 -1.28 20.44 9.33
N THR A 189 -2.49 20.90 9.64
CA THR A 189 -2.91 22.29 9.40
C THR A 189 -2.00 23.26 10.13
N LEU A 190 -1.72 23.04 11.41
CA LEU A 190 -0.87 23.91 12.21
C LEU A 190 0.58 23.91 11.69
N ASN A 191 1.09 22.79 11.22
CA ASN A 191 2.42 22.73 10.59
C ASN A 191 2.45 23.49 9.27
N VAL A 192 1.46 23.31 8.40
CA VAL A 192 1.39 24.05 7.13
C VAL A 192 1.08 25.52 7.37
N LEU A 193 0.22 25.87 8.32
CA LEU A 193 -0.01 27.25 8.72
C LEU A 193 1.24 27.88 9.37
N GLY A 194 1.98 27.10 10.17
CA GLY A 194 3.25 27.53 10.76
C GLY A 194 4.32 27.81 9.70
N ILE A 195 4.43 26.94 8.69
CA ILE A 195 5.33 27.14 7.55
C ILE A 195 4.82 28.32 6.70
N GLY A 196 3.50 28.43 6.49
CA GLY A 196 2.89 29.57 5.79
C GLY A 196 3.16 30.90 6.50
N ALA A 197 3.05 30.94 7.83
CA ALA A 197 3.43 32.12 8.62
C ALA A 197 4.93 32.44 8.49
N ALA A 198 5.80 31.42 8.59
CA ALA A 198 7.23 31.57 8.38
C ALA A 198 7.56 32.10 6.97
N SER A 199 6.80 31.67 5.95
CA SER A 199 6.91 32.15 4.58
C SER A 199 6.65 33.66 4.46
N ILE A 200 5.58 34.14 5.12
CA ILE A 200 5.25 35.56 5.13
C ILE A 200 6.38 36.41 5.77
N PHE A 201 6.90 35.94 6.91
CA PHE A 201 7.99 36.65 7.60
C PHE A 201 9.33 36.61 6.84
N ARG A 202 9.51 35.68 5.92
CA ARG A 202 10.72 35.52 5.11
C ARG A 202 10.68 36.25 3.77
N GLY A 203 9.52 36.79 3.39
CA GLY A 203 9.35 37.42 2.11
C GLY A 203 9.27 36.47 0.93
N ASP A 204 8.74 35.27 1.15
CA ASP A 204 8.42 34.34 0.07
C ASP A 204 7.48 35.00 -0.96
N THR A 205 7.56 34.55 -2.19
CA THR A 205 6.71 35.08 -3.25
C THR A 205 5.23 34.78 -3.00
N LEU A 206 4.34 35.59 -3.51
CA LEU A 206 2.89 35.36 -3.41
C LEU A 206 2.49 34.02 -4.01
N ASP A 207 3.18 33.60 -5.08
CA ASP A 207 2.91 32.32 -5.75
C ASP A 207 3.28 31.11 -4.86
N GLN A 208 4.39 31.16 -4.12
CA GLN A 208 4.75 30.12 -3.15
C GLN A 208 3.69 29.98 -2.04
N LEU A 209 3.16 31.10 -1.55
CA LEU A 209 2.06 31.09 -0.57
C LEU A 209 0.77 30.53 -1.16
N LYS A 210 0.45 30.89 -2.41
CA LYS A 210 -0.73 30.41 -3.13
C LYS A 210 -0.72 28.90 -3.30
N HIS A 211 0.43 28.30 -3.66
CA HIS A 211 0.56 26.83 -3.79
C HIS A 211 0.30 26.11 -2.47
N GLY A 212 0.87 26.58 -1.36
CA GLY A 212 0.62 26.01 -0.04
C GLY A 212 -0.85 26.10 0.39
N LEU A 213 -1.49 27.24 0.16
CA LEU A 213 -2.91 27.42 0.45
C LEU A 213 -3.80 26.56 -0.46
N THR A 214 -3.42 26.39 -1.72
CA THR A 214 -4.15 25.53 -2.67
C THR A 214 -4.07 24.07 -2.24
N LEU A 215 -2.88 23.58 -1.88
CA LEU A 215 -2.71 22.21 -1.34
C LEU A 215 -3.59 21.98 -0.11
N LEU A 216 -3.56 22.91 0.84
CA LEU A 216 -4.41 22.85 2.03
C LEU A 216 -5.89 22.84 1.69
N THR A 217 -6.30 23.77 0.81
CA THR A 217 -7.71 23.88 0.41
C THR A 217 -8.19 22.60 -0.26
N ARG A 218 -7.37 21.99 -1.14
CA ARG A 218 -7.69 20.73 -1.80
C ARG A 218 -7.77 19.59 -0.80
N LEU A 219 -6.81 19.49 0.13
CA LEU A 219 -6.82 18.49 1.20
C LEU A 219 -8.06 18.60 2.10
N PHE A 220 -8.40 19.81 2.56
CA PHE A 220 -9.48 20.00 3.53
C PHE A 220 -10.87 20.10 2.94
N ARG A 221 -10.98 20.37 1.66
CA ARG A 221 -12.29 20.48 1.01
C ARG A 221 -13.05 19.16 1.02
N ASP A 222 -12.34 18.04 0.92
CA ASP A 222 -12.90 16.70 0.85
C ASP A 222 -12.65 15.88 2.12
N ALA A 223 -11.71 16.34 2.96
CA ALA A 223 -11.50 15.78 4.30
C ALA A 223 -12.52 16.36 5.28
N SER A 224 -13.54 15.59 5.63
CA SER A 224 -14.19 15.84 6.91
C SER A 224 -13.22 15.40 8.02
N LEU A 225 -13.33 15.99 9.22
CA LEU A 225 -12.50 15.68 10.41
C LEU A 225 -12.41 14.18 10.79
N HIS A 226 -13.08 13.30 10.04
CA HIS A 226 -13.19 11.87 10.27
C HIS A 226 -13.16 11.06 8.98
N SER A 227 -12.72 11.65 7.85
CA SER A 227 -12.66 10.97 6.55
C SER A 227 -11.32 10.28 6.36
N HIS A 228 -11.35 9.16 5.66
CA HIS A 228 -10.15 8.49 5.21
C HIS A 228 -9.40 9.31 4.16
N LEU A 229 -8.09 9.16 4.14
CA LEU A 229 -7.26 9.75 3.09
C LEU A 229 -7.67 9.24 1.69
N PHE A 230 -8.14 7.99 1.59
CA PHE A 230 -8.67 7.45 0.34
C PHE A 230 -9.89 8.22 -0.17
N ASP A 231 -10.79 8.64 0.72
CA ASP A 231 -11.92 9.50 0.33
C ASP A 231 -11.46 10.85 -0.21
N VAL A 232 -10.37 11.38 0.35
CA VAL A 232 -9.76 12.62 -0.16
C VAL A 232 -9.27 12.42 -1.58
N PHE A 233 -8.56 11.32 -1.87
CA PHE A 233 -8.06 11.05 -3.21
C PHE A 233 -9.18 10.76 -4.21
N ALA A 234 -10.16 9.93 -3.83
CA ALA A 234 -11.33 9.70 -4.66
C ALA A 234 -12.10 11.01 -4.94
N GLY A 235 -12.25 11.85 -3.93
CA GLY A 235 -12.85 13.17 -4.05
C GLY A 235 -12.04 14.10 -4.96
N LEU A 236 -10.72 14.08 -4.87
CA LEU A 236 -9.82 14.84 -5.76
C LEU A 236 -9.95 14.38 -7.21
N GLY A 237 -9.91 13.06 -7.46
CA GLY A 237 -10.11 12.51 -8.79
C GLY A 237 -11.43 12.98 -9.40
N MET A 238 -12.54 12.79 -8.68
CA MET A 238 -13.88 13.20 -9.13
C MET A 238 -14.08 14.72 -9.31
N ARG A 239 -13.09 15.56 -8.95
CA ARG A 239 -13.10 17.00 -9.21
C ARG A 239 -12.42 17.40 -10.51
N HIS A 240 -11.81 16.44 -11.18
CA HIS A 240 -11.33 16.64 -12.54
C HIS A 240 -12.43 16.35 -13.55
N ASP A 241 -12.40 17.03 -14.65
CA ASP A 241 -13.20 16.63 -15.80
C ASP A 241 -12.74 15.24 -16.26
N PRO A 242 -13.64 14.27 -16.43
CA PRO A 242 -13.24 12.90 -16.74
C PRO A 242 -12.58 12.77 -18.12
N ASP A 243 -12.95 13.64 -19.08
CA ASP A 243 -12.43 13.55 -20.45
C ASP A 243 -11.10 14.29 -20.63
N THR A 244 -10.94 15.45 -19.97
CA THR A 244 -9.76 16.31 -20.15
C THR A 244 -8.77 16.25 -19.00
N LEU A 245 -9.17 15.71 -17.85
CA LEU A 245 -8.44 15.73 -16.57
C LEU A 245 -8.09 17.13 -16.06
N GLU A 246 -8.72 18.17 -16.60
CA GLU A 246 -8.60 19.53 -16.08
C GLU A 246 -9.29 19.67 -14.71
N TRP A 247 -8.69 20.45 -13.83
CA TRP A 247 -9.25 20.71 -12.50
C TRP A 247 -10.48 21.61 -12.56
N THR A 248 -11.67 21.08 -12.35
CA THR A 248 -12.94 21.83 -12.30
C THR A 248 -13.25 22.40 -10.93
N GLY A 249 -12.66 21.86 -9.88
CA GLY A 249 -12.97 22.19 -8.49
C GLY A 249 -14.39 21.83 -8.06
N ARG A 250 -15.19 21.21 -8.91
CA ARG A 250 -16.56 20.76 -8.64
C ARG A 250 -16.63 19.25 -8.77
N ILE A 251 -17.28 18.58 -7.82
CA ILE A 251 -17.58 17.17 -8.00
C ILE A 251 -18.57 17.05 -9.15
N ASN A 252 -18.25 16.19 -10.09
CA ASN A 252 -19.12 15.91 -11.21
C ASN A 252 -20.43 15.29 -10.69
N ARG A 253 -21.52 16.08 -10.70
CA ARG A 253 -22.83 15.71 -10.13
C ARG A 253 -23.57 14.64 -10.93
N LEU A 254 -23.07 14.22 -12.08
CA LEU A 254 -23.68 13.16 -12.87
C LEU A 254 -23.80 11.83 -12.11
N GLN A 255 -23.21 11.75 -10.93
CA GLN A 255 -23.06 10.53 -10.17
C GLN A 255 -23.90 10.44 -8.89
N GLY A 256 -24.75 11.44 -8.61
CA GLY A 256 -25.71 11.39 -7.50
C GLY A 256 -25.12 11.17 -6.10
N HIS A 257 -23.81 11.29 -5.95
CA HIS A 257 -23.12 11.02 -4.71
C HIS A 257 -22.89 12.29 -3.89
N ASN A 258 -23.20 12.19 -2.59
CA ASN A 258 -22.80 13.19 -1.62
C ASN A 258 -21.43 12.80 -1.04
N PRO A 259 -20.33 13.49 -1.37
CA PRO A 259 -19.02 13.17 -0.81
C PRO A 259 -18.99 13.32 0.72
N ASN A 260 -19.93 14.07 1.31
CA ASN A 260 -20.08 14.17 2.76
C ASN A 260 -20.80 12.96 3.38
N SER A 261 -21.33 12.02 2.58
CA SER A 261 -21.77 10.71 3.03
C SER A 261 -20.62 9.72 3.19
N GLY A 262 -19.39 10.21 3.00
CA GLY A 262 -18.15 9.48 2.90
C GLY A 262 -17.88 8.45 3.97
N MET A 263 -16.95 7.58 3.68
CA MET A 263 -16.45 6.58 4.60
C MET A 263 -16.02 7.24 5.91
N LYS A 264 -16.55 6.77 7.01
CA LYS A 264 -16.19 7.20 8.36
C LYS A 264 -15.48 6.08 9.10
N GLY A 265 -14.60 5.38 8.46
CA GLY A 265 -13.84 4.32 9.06
C GLY A 265 -12.35 4.50 8.74
N TRP A 266 -11.48 3.69 9.31
CA TRP A 266 -10.06 3.70 9.04
C TRP A 266 -9.72 2.76 7.89
N ILE A 267 -8.68 3.06 7.12
CA ILE A 267 -8.09 2.14 6.15
C ILE A 267 -6.62 1.99 6.52
N ASP A 268 -6.17 0.76 6.57
CA ASP A 268 -4.76 0.45 6.65
C ASP A 268 -4.11 0.54 5.27
N PHE A 269 -2.93 1.15 5.19
CA PHE A 269 -2.17 1.24 3.95
C PHE A 269 -1.34 -0.02 3.78
N PRO A 270 -1.60 -0.85 2.76
CA PRO A 270 -0.84 -2.07 2.56
C PRO A 270 0.62 -1.78 2.24
N ALA A 271 1.50 -2.65 2.70
CA ALA A 271 2.91 -2.58 2.40
C ALA A 271 3.17 -2.78 0.89
N TRP A 272 4.12 -2.03 0.32
CA TRP A 272 4.40 -2.06 -1.11
C TRP A 272 5.07 -3.35 -1.57
N TRP A 273 5.91 -3.97 -0.75
CA TRP A 273 6.54 -5.26 -1.10
C TRP A 273 5.54 -6.38 -1.37
N LEU A 274 4.28 -6.25 -0.91
CA LEU A 274 3.21 -7.20 -1.22
C LEU A 274 2.68 -7.06 -2.65
N THR A 275 2.97 -5.95 -3.33
CA THR A 275 2.41 -5.61 -4.65
C THR A 275 2.84 -6.61 -5.71
N LYS A 276 4.08 -7.15 -5.63
CA LYS A 276 4.59 -8.13 -6.59
C LYS A 276 3.76 -9.42 -6.64
N LYS A 277 3.15 -9.84 -5.52
CA LYS A 277 2.35 -11.06 -5.40
C LYS A 277 0.86 -10.85 -5.71
N LYS A 278 0.36 -9.60 -5.62
CA LYS A 278 -1.07 -9.29 -5.72
C LYS A 278 -1.52 -9.05 -7.15
N ASN A 279 -2.64 -9.67 -7.54
CA ASN A 279 -3.31 -9.47 -8.83
C ASN A 279 -4.28 -8.27 -8.83
N ALA A 280 -4.60 -7.73 -7.66
CA ALA A 280 -5.42 -6.54 -7.53
C ALA A 280 -4.87 -5.61 -6.45
N LEU A 281 -5.15 -4.32 -6.58
CA LEU A 281 -4.82 -3.31 -5.57
C LEU A 281 -6.02 -3.05 -4.65
N TYR A 282 -5.72 -2.42 -3.52
CA TYR A 282 -6.62 -2.12 -2.40
C TYR A 282 -7.06 -3.35 -1.60
N GLN A 283 -7.54 -3.12 -0.37
CA GLN A 283 -7.93 -4.18 0.57
C GLN A 283 -9.10 -5.03 0.05
N ALA A 284 -10.05 -4.38 -0.64
CA ALA A 284 -11.19 -5.08 -1.23
C ALA A 284 -10.95 -5.52 -2.68
N GLY A 285 -9.71 -5.41 -3.20
CA GLY A 285 -9.36 -5.85 -4.54
C GLY A 285 -10.10 -5.09 -5.65
N ASN A 286 -10.42 -3.83 -5.44
CA ASN A 286 -11.19 -3.03 -6.39
C ASN A 286 -10.37 -2.57 -7.60
N GLY A 287 -9.06 -2.33 -7.44
CA GLY A 287 -8.19 -1.90 -8.54
C GLY A 287 -7.71 -3.08 -9.36
N ARG A 288 -8.03 -3.12 -10.64
CA ARG A 288 -7.70 -4.18 -11.58
C ARG A 288 -6.87 -3.64 -12.74
N GLY A 289 -6.14 -4.53 -13.41
CA GLY A 289 -5.32 -4.18 -14.56
C GLY A 289 -4.03 -3.49 -14.15
N GLU A 290 -3.65 -2.47 -14.91
CA GLU A 290 -2.38 -1.77 -14.73
C GLU A 290 -2.27 -1.09 -13.36
N LYS A 291 -1.33 -1.58 -12.54
CA LYS A 291 -1.14 -1.08 -11.19
C LYS A 291 -0.64 0.37 -11.17
N ALA A 292 0.17 0.76 -12.15
CA ALA A 292 0.67 2.13 -12.29
C ALA A 292 -0.46 3.15 -12.38
N ASP A 293 -1.55 2.85 -13.08
CA ASP A 293 -2.74 3.72 -13.15
C ASP A 293 -3.35 3.98 -11.76
N HIS A 294 -3.37 2.96 -10.92
CA HIS A 294 -3.91 3.05 -9.57
C HIS A 294 -2.96 3.69 -8.55
N MET A 295 -1.70 3.88 -8.89
CA MET A 295 -0.70 4.53 -8.03
C MET A 295 -0.69 6.06 -8.17
N LEU A 296 -1.38 6.62 -9.17
CA LEU A 296 -1.32 8.04 -9.53
C LEU A 296 -2.08 9.00 -8.60
N TYR A 297 -2.75 8.52 -7.56
CA TYR A 297 -3.65 9.33 -6.73
C TYR A 297 -3.00 10.57 -6.11
N MET A 298 -1.71 10.51 -5.78
CA MET A 298 -1.02 11.70 -5.27
C MET A 298 -0.93 12.81 -6.32
N SER A 299 -0.82 12.46 -7.61
CA SER A 299 -0.75 13.44 -8.69
C SER A 299 -2.05 14.25 -8.83
N TRP A 300 -3.20 13.68 -8.43
CA TRP A 300 -4.50 14.38 -8.48
C TRP A 300 -4.56 15.64 -7.60
N PHE A 301 -3.58 15.86 -6.73
CA PHE A 301 -3.45 17.16 -6.07
C PHE A 301 -3.13 18.29 -7.03
N SER A 302 -2.45 18.03 -8.14
CA SER A 302 -1.92 19.07 -9.01
C SER A 302 -2.14 18.85 -10.49
N VAL A 303 -2.40 17.62 -10.94
CA VAL A 303 -2.62 17.34 -12.36
C VAL A 303 -3.72 18.22 -12.95
N ASP A 304 -3.49 18.74 -14.14
CA ASP A 304 -4.40 19.67 -14.82
C ASP A 304 -4.34 19.45 -16.33
N GLY A 305 -4.70 18.25 -16.77
CA GLY A 305 -4.78 17.88 -18.17
C GLY A 305 -4.19 16.50 -18.49
N ILE A 306 -4.56 15.97 -19.66
CA ILE A 306 -4.16 14.63 -20.13
C ILE A 306 -2.65 14.54 -20.35
N GLU A 307 -2.04 15.56 -20.98
CA GLU A 307 -0.62 15.53 -21.31
C GLU A 307 0.25 15.34 -20.05
N GLU A 308 -0.08 16.07 -18.99
CA GLU A 308 0.59 15.92 -17.69
C GLU A 308 0.31 14.55 -17.06
N ALA A 309 -0.93 14.05 -17.13
CA ALA A 309 -1.29 12.74 -16.61
C ALA A 309 -0.55 11.61 -17.35
N GLU A 310 -0.40 11.71 -18.67
CA GLU A 310 0.38 10.75 -19.48
C GLU A 310 1.87 10.74 -19.12
N GLU A 311 2.47 11.92 -18.96
CA GLU A 311 3.87 12.05 -18.54
C GLU A 311 4.09 11.37 -17.19
N ILE A 312 3.22 11.65 -16.22
CA ILE A 312 3.29 11.07 -14.88
C ILE A 312 3.10 9.55 -14.97
N GLN A 313 2.11 9.07 -15.70
CA GLN A 313 1.81 7.66 -15.81
C GLN A 313 2.96 6.86 -16.45
N ASN A 314 3.59 7.39 -17.50
CA ASN A 314 4.76 6.76 -18.12
C ASN A 314 5.91 6.60 -17.11
N ASN A 315 6.12 7.58 -16.24
CA ASN A 315 7.13 7.49 -15.19
C ASN A 315 6.69 6.53 -14.06
N PHE A 316 5.38 6.39 -13.80
CA PHE A 316 4.89 5.46 -12.80
C PHE A 316 4.97 3.99 -13.22
N ALA A 317 5.11 3.67 -14.50
CA ALA A 317 5.51 2.33 -14.93
C ALA A 317 6.90 1.95 -14.39
N HIS A 318 7.86 2.89 -14.41
CA HIS A 318 9.16 2.71 -13.76
C HIS A 318 9.03 2.59 -12.24
N VAL A 319 8.16 3.39 -11.61
CA VAL A 319 7.91 3.35 -10.16
C VAL A 319 7.32 2.00 -9.75
N GLN A 320 6.37 1.47 -10.52
CA GLN A 320 5.81 0.14 -10.27
C GLN A 320 6.91 -0.92 -10.31
N LYS A 321 7.76 -0.91 -11.32
CA LYS A 321 8.88 -1.85 -11.42
C LYS A 321 9.84 -1.73 -10.24
N TRP A 322 10.17 -0.51 -9.83
CA TRP A 322 10.98 -0.27 -8.63
C TRP A 322 10.35 -0.86 -7.37
N ILE A 323 9.04 -0.68 -7.18
CA ILE A 323 8.31 -1.22 -6.04
C ILE A 323 8.35 -2.76 -6.05
N GLU A 324 8.22 -3.39 -7.21
CA GLU A 324 8.16 -4.84 -7.34
C GLU A 324 9.53 -5.53 -7.28
N GLU A 325 10.61 -4.85 -7.70
CA GLU A 325 11.95 -5.43 -7.80
C GLU A 325 12.92 -4.98 -6.70
N GLU A 326 12.80 -3.73 -6.20
CA GLU A 326 13.81 -3.17 -5.28
C GLU A 326 13.28 -2.86 -3.88
N ILE A 327 11.96 -2.91 -3.63
CA ILE A 327 11.43 -2.79 -2.29
C ILE A 327 11.50 -4.15 -1.60
N GLU A 328 12.47 -4.27 -0.70
CA GLU A 328 12.71 -5.51 0.04
C GLU A 328 11.72 -5.68 1.19
N VAL A 329 11.38 -6.93 1.48
CA VAL A 329 10.65 -7.31 2.70
C VAL A 329 11.57 -7.10 3.89
N PRO A 330 11.16 -6.36 4.93
CA PRO A 330 11.95 -6.22 6.16
C PRO A 330 12.12 -7.58 6.84
N LYS A 331 13.28 -7.80 7.47
CA LYS A 331 13.54 -8.99 8.27
C LYS A 331 13.29 -8.69 9.76
N TYR A 332 12.65 -9.63 10.45
CA TYR A 332 12.31 -9.46 11.87
C TYR A 332 13.55 -9.18 12.73
N GLU A 333 14.65 -9.89 12.45
CA GLU A 333 15.91 -9.78 13.19
C GLU A 333 16.54 -8.38 13.12
N ASP A 334 16.13 -7.56 12.16
CA ASP A 334 16.59 -6.17 12.06
C ASP A 334 15.95 -5.24 13.10
N PHE A 335 14.85 -5.67 13.72
CA PHE A 335 14.01 -4.82 14.58
C PHE A 335 13.65 -5.46 15.91
N GLY A 336 13.29 -6.75 15.91
CA GLY A 336 12.80 -7.48 17.07
C GLY A 336 13.86 -8.26 17.84
N PRO A 337 13.50 -8.84 18.99
CA PRO A 337 14.34 -9.78 19.71
C PRO A 337 14.55 -11.06 18.88
N PRO A 338 15.53 -11.92 19.24
CA PRO A 338 15.76 -13.17 18.52
C PRO A 338 14.51 -14.05 18.42
N ILE A 339 14.29 -14.66 17.24
CA ILE A 339 13.21 -15.62 16.99
C ILE A 339 13.51 -16.95 17.69
N ASP A 340 12.51 -17.57 18.30
CA ASP A 340 12.58 -18.98 18.72
C ASP A 340 12.30 -19.88 17.51
N TYR A 341 13.34 -20.23 16.77
CA TYR A 341 13.23 -21.08 15.59
C TYR A 341 12.70 -22.49 15.85
N ASN A 342 12.84 -23.03 17.07
CA ASN A 342 12.23 -24.32 17.42
C ASN A 342 10.69 -24.15 17.48
N LEU A 343 10.23 -23.07 18.08
CA LEU A 343 8.81 -22.77 18.16
C LEU A 343 8.24 -22.37 16.79
N ALA A 344 8.96 -21.59 16.00
CA ALA A 344 8.58 -21.23 14.63
C ALA A 344 8.42 -22.47 13.75
N SER A 345 9.39 -23.41 13.79
CA SER A 345 9.31 -24.69 13.05
C SER A 345 8.13 -25.56 13.49
N ALA A 346 7.71 -25.48 14.75
CA ALA A 346 6.48 -26.13 15.20
C ALA A 346 5.21 -25.41 14.71
N GLY A 347 5.30 -24.12 14.46
CA GLY A 347 4.20 -23.29 13.96
C GLY A 347 3.93 -23.45 12.47
N GLU A 348 4.96 -23.68 11.66
CA GLU A 348 4.83 -23.83 10.21
C GLU A 348 3.78 -24.87 9.79
N PRO A 349 3.80 -26.13 10.26
CA PRO A 349 2.78 -27.12 9.87
C PRO A 349 1.37 -26.73 10.35
N VAL A 350 1.24 -25.97 11.44
CA VAL A 350 -0.06 -25.45 11.88
C VAL A 350 -0.55 -24.37 10.91
N PHE A 351 0.34 -23.47 10.49
CA PHE A 351 0.05 -22.44 9.48
C PHE A 351 -0.35 -23.06 8.14
N LEU A 352 0.41 -24.03 7.67
CA LEU A 352 0.14 -24.70 6.39
C LEU A 352 -1.26 -25.35 6.36
N ARG A 353 -1.69 -25.98 7.46
CA ARG A 353 -3.02 -26.60 7.53
C ARG A 353 -4.17 -25.60 7.66
N ASN A 354 -3.95 -24.43 8.28
CA ASN A 354 -5.05 -23.58 8.72
C ASN A 354 -5.11 -22.22 8.03
N CYS A 355 -4.01 -21.76 7.43
CA CYS A 355 -3.86 -20.39 6.95
C CYS A 355 -3.40 -20.31 5.48
N ALA A 356 -2.51 -21.21 5.08
CA ALA A 356 -1.83 -21.15 3.78
C ALA A 356 -2.80 -21.23 2.60
N VAL A 357 -3.94 -21.90 2.73
CA VAL A 357 -4.94 -22.01 1.66
C VAL A 357 -5.42 -20.63 1.18
N CYS A 358 -5.48 -19.63 2.06
CA CYS A 358 -5.85 -18.26 1.72
C CYS A 358 -4.63 -17.33 1.59
N HIS A 359 -3.59 -17.53 2.41
CA HIS A 359 -2.44 -16.64 2.51
C HIS A 359 -1.20 -17.07 1.75
N GLY A 360 -1.24 -18.28 1.16
CA GLY A 360 -0.11 -18.83 0.40
C GLY A 360 0.94 -19.53 1.27
N THR A 361 1.98 -20.00 0.63
CA THR A 361 3.14 -20.67 1.25
C THR A 361 4.38 -19.79 1.09
N TYR A 362 5.33 -19.95 2.00
CA TYR A 362 6.55 -19.13 2.07
C TYR A 362 7.77 -20.03 2.07
N SER A 363 8.83 -19.59 1.41
CA SER A 363 10.10 -20.32 1.25
C SER A 363 11.26 -19.32 1.17
N GLU A 364 12.48 -19.78 1.46
CA GLU A 364 13.70 -19.01 1.16
C GLU A 364 13.89 -18.77 -0.35
N ASN A 365 13.23 -19.56 -1.18
CA ASN A 365 13.23 -19.43 -2.63
C ASN A 365 11.85 -18.92 -3.10
N ASP A 366 11.77 -17.66 -3.51
CA ASP A 366 10.54 -17.01 -3.99
C ASP A 366 9.82 -17.83 -5.10
N ALA A 367 10.57 -18.63 -5.88
CA ALA A 367 9.99 -19.46 -6.95
C ALA A 367 9.20 -20.68 -6.44
N GLU A 368 9.37 -21.03 -5.17
CA GLU A 368 8.66 -22.14 -4.51
C GLU A 368 7.45 -21.65 -3.71
N GLU A 369 7.29 -20.35 -3.58
CA GLU A 369 6.17 -19.75 -2.88
C GLU A 369 4.89 -19.81 -3.71
N THR A 370 3.76 -19.87 -3.02
CA THR A 370 2.45 -19.79 -3.65
C THR A 370 1.63 -18.69 -3.01
N TYR A 371 0.82 -18.02 -3.83
CA TYR A 371 -0.17 -17.07 -3.33
C TYR A 371 -1.43 -17.12 -4.20
N PRO A 372 -2.60 -17.49 -3.64
CA PRO A 372 -3.79 -17.82 -4.43
C PRO A 372 -4.57 -16.60 -4.91
N ASN A 373 -4.30 -15.39 -4.42
CA ASN A 373 -5.05 -14.17 -4.75
C ASN A 373 -6.57 -14.29 -4.48
N PHE A 374 -6.95 -14.83 -3.34
CA PHE A 374 -8.34 -15.03 -2.98
C PHE A 374 -8.99 -13.72 -2.49
N LEU A 375 -10.14 -13.42 -3.08
CA LEU A 375 -11.13 -12.49 -2.56
C LEU A 375 -12.14 -13.30 -1.74
N VAL A 376 -12.13 -13.11 -0.43
CA VAL A 376 -13.00 -13.83 0.51
C VAL A 376 -14.24 -12.99 0.77
N ASP A 377 -15.43 -13.58 0.58
CA ASP A 377 -16.71 -12.90 0.77
C ASP A 377 -16.88 -12.42 2.23
N LEU A 378 -17.63 -11.34 2.40
CA LEU A 378 -17.94 -10.76 3.72
C LEU A 378 -18.66 -11.75 4.63
N GLU A 379 -19.50 -12.64 4.09
CA GLU A 379 -20.22 -13.65 4.87
C GLU A 379 -19.26 -14.68 5.45
N GLU A 380 -18.18 -14.99 4.74
CA GLU A 380 -17.16 -15.94 5.21
C GLU A 380 -16.17 -15.27 6.18
N VAL A 381 -15.54 -14.17 5.78
CA VAL A 381 -14.50 -13.54 6.60
C VAL A 381 -15.08 -12.85 7.84
N GLY A 382 -16.30 -12.32 7.76
CA GLY A 382 -17.03 -11.70 8.86
C GLY A 382 -16.44 -10.39 9.41
N THR A 383 -15.42 -9.83 8.76
CA THR A 383 -14.80 -8.56 9.18
C THR A 383 -15.69 -7.36 8.84
N ASP A 384 -15.30 -6.15 9.26
CA ASP A 384 -16.13 -4.95 9.05
C ASP A 384 -16.49 -4.79 7.55
N PRO A 385 -17.77 -4.76 7.20
CA PRO A 385 -18.19 -4.74 5.80
C PRO A 385 -18.09 -3.36 5.14
N TYR A 386 -17.79 -2.31 5.92
CA TYR A 386 -18.02 -0.94 5.48
C TYR A 386 -17.16 -0.52 4.29
N LEU A 387 -15.89 -0.95 4.26
CA LEU A 387 -14.98 -0.66 3.13
C LEU A 387 -15.37 -1.41 1.86
N ALA A 388 -15.79 -2.69 1.97
CA ALA A 388 -16.19 -3.50 0.82
C ALA A 388 -17.63 -3.26 0.38
N GLN A 389 -18.44 -2.49 1.15
CA GLN A 389 -19.82 -2.19 0.76
C GLN A 389 -19.88 -1.30 -0.49
N LYS A 390 -20.78 -1.66 -1.39
CA LYS A 390 -20.93 -1.11 -2.74
C LYS A 390 -21.15 0.40 -2.83
N ASN A 391 -21.72 1.02 -1.80
CA ASN A 391 -22.26 2.38 -1.89
C ASN A 391 -21.22 3.49 -2.14
N TRP A 392 -19.98 3.32 -1.71
CA TRP A 392 -18.94 4.33 -1.89
C TRP A 392 -18.11 4.11 -3.17
N ILE A 393 -17.90 2.84 -3.56
CA ILE A 393 -17.08 2.52 -4.72
C ILE A 393 -17.78 2.82 -6.05
N TYR A 394 -19.12 2.80 -6.09
CA TYR A 394 -19.86 3.08 -7.31
C TYR A 394 -19.57 4.45 -7.92
N PRO A 395 -19.55 5.56 -7.18
CA PRO A 395 -19.18 6.84 -7.75
C PRO A 395 -17.75 6.88 -8.28
N VAL A 396 -16.81 6.23 -7.58
CA VAL A 396 -15.41 6.14 -8.01
C VAL A 396 -15.33 5.34 -9.30
N LYS A 397 -15.99 4.16 -9.36
CA LYS A 397 -16.08 3.35 -10.58
C LYS A 397 -16.69 4.14 -11.73
N THR A 398 -17.82 4.81 -11.49
CA THR A 398 -18.50 5.58 -12.54
C THR A 398 -17.62 6.69 -13.08
N TRP A 399 -16.89 7.40 -12.21
CA TRP A 399 -15.95 8.42 -12.65
C TRP A 399 -14.78 7.79 -13.41
N TRP A 400 -14.20 6.69 -12.89
CA TRP A 400 -13.09 5.99 -13.53
C TRP A 400 -13.46 5.52 -14.93
N ASP A 401 -14.56 4.78 -15.07
CA ASP A 401 -15.02 4.23 -16.35
C ASP A 401 -15.28 5.32 -17.42
N ASN A 402 -15.65 6.52 -16.99
CA ASN A 402 -15.86 7.67 -17.86
C ASN A 402 -14.63 8.56 -18.01
N SER A 403 -13.58 8.33 -17.23
CA SER A 403 -12.35 9.13 -17.27
C SER A 403 -11.39 8.65 -18.36
N TRP A 404 -10.41 9.49 -18.67
CA TRP A 404 -9.28 9.13 -19.50
C TRP A 404 -8.59 7.84 -19.04
N TYR A 405 -8.48 7.60 -17.71
CA TYR A 405 -7.87 6.38 -17.17
C TYR A 405 -8.64 5.11 -17.57
N GLY A 406 -9.93 5.05 -17.31
CA GLY A 406 -10.75 3.87 -17.60
C GLY A 406 -10.99 3.67 -19.10
N LYS A 407 -11.12 4.75 -19.87
CA LYS A 407 -11.31 4.68 -21.33
C LYS A 407 -10.14 4.08 -22.08
N ARG A 408 -8.96 4.09 -21.51
CA ARG A 408 -7.78 3.40 -22.06
C ARG A 408 -7.91 1.87 -22.03
N GLY A 409 -8.78 1.34 -21.18
CA GLY A 409 -9.00 -0.10 -21.05
C GLY A 409 -7.84 -0.88 -20.43
N THR A 410 -6.83 -0.21 -19.87
CA THR A 410 -5.66 -0.82 -19.23
C THR A 410 -5.92 -1.14 -17.77
N SER A 411 -6.86 -0.44 -17.17
CA SER A 411 -7.23 -0.60 -15.75
C SER A 411 -8.71 -0.37 -15.52
N SER A 412 -9.25 -0.97 -14.47
CA SER A 412 -10.64 -0.82 -14.07
C SER A 412 -10.79 -0.71 -12.56
N ILE A 413 -11.95 -0.20 -12.13
CA ILE A 413 -12.39 -0.27 -10.75
C ILE A 413 -13.55 -1.27 -10.67
N GLU A 414 -13.36 -2.34 -9.89
CA GLU A 414 -14.39 -3.35 -9.71
C GLU A 414 -15.13 -3.20 -8.38
N VAL A 415 -16.42 -3.52 -8.42
CA VAL A 415 -17.24 -3.56 -7.20
C VAL A 415 -17.22 -4.97 -6.66
N THR A 416 -16.64 -5.14 -5.49
CA THR A 416 -16.48 -6.43 -4.81
C THR A 416 -17.41 -6.53 -3.60
N ASN A 417 -17.49 -7.72 -3.00
CA ASN A 417 -18.24 -7.96 -1.75
C ASN A 417 -17.37 -8.70 -0.73
N GLY A 418 -16.08 -8.44 -0.70
CA GLY A 418 -15.14 -9.16 0.14
C GLY A 418 -13.84 -8.43 0.35
N TYR A 419 -12.91 -9.12 0.97
CA TYR A 419 -11.54 -8.65 1.16
C TYR A 419 -10.54 -9.65 0.60
N VAL A 420 -9.48 -9.12 0.03
CA VAL A 420 -8.35 -9.92 -0.43
C VAL A 420 -7.63 -10.46 0.80
N ALA A 421 -7.48 -11.79 0.90
CA ALA A 421 -6.57 -12.40 1.86
C ALA A 421 -5.14 -12.00 1.46
N PRO A 422 -4.44 -11.14 2.23
CA PRO A 422 -3.16 -10.59 1.78
C PRO A 422 -2.03 -11.62 1.86
N PRO A 423 -0.97 -11.50 1.07
CA PRO A 423 0.29 -12.16 1.39
C PRO A 423 0.83 -11.61 2.71
N LEU A 424 1.57 -12.43 3.46
CA LEU A 424 1.98 -12.12 4.84
C LEU A 424 3.47 -11.80 4.99
N ASP A 425 4.17 -11.58 3.88
CA ASP A 425 5.57 -11.14 3.92
C ASP A 425 5.74 -9.89 4.78
N GLY A 426 6.63 -9.94 5.74
CA GLY A 426 6.87 -8.83 6.67
C GLY A 426 5.69 -8.47 7.55
N VAL A 427 4.74 -9.38 7.77
CA VAL A 427 3.53 -9.13 8.55
C VAL A 427 3.81 -8.63 9.96
N PHE A 428 4.95 -8.99 10.53
CA PHE A 428 5.38 -8.60 11.88
C PHE A 428 5.52 -7.08 12.07
N ILE A 429 5.70 -6.29 11.01
CA ILE A 429 5.93 -4.85 11.11
C ILE A 429 4.74 -4.02 10.61
N THR A 430 3.70 -4.67 10.08
CA THR A 430 2.55 -3.99 9.45
C THR A 430 1.40 -3.67 10.41
N ALA A 431 1.60 -3.82 11.72
CA ALA A 431 0.57 -3.48 12.70
C ALA A 431 0.12 -2.00 12.61
N PRO A 432 -1.17 -1.70 12.88
CA PRO A 432 -2.24 -2.59 13.33
C PRO A 432 -2.88 -3.36 12.17
N TYR A 433 -3.58 -4.42 12.48
CA TYR A 433 -4.07 -5.40 11.52
C TYR A 433 -5.53 -5.21 11.13
N PHE A 434 -5.97 -5.98 10.13
CA PHE A 434 -7.19 -5.88 9.34
C PHE A 434 -7.18 -4.68 8.39
N HIS A 435 -8.06 -4.74 7.39
CA HIS A 435 -8.22 -3.70 6.37
C HIS A 435 -8.48 -2.29 6.94
N ASN A 436 -8.98 -2.22 8.16
CA ASN A 436 -9.31 -0.99 8.88
C ASN A 436 -8.38 -0.70 10.07
N GLY A 437 -7.36 -1.52 10.30
CA GLY A 437 -6.43 -1.37 11.42
C GLY A 437 -7.08 -1.52 12.80
N SER A 438 -8.16 -2.30 12.91
CA SER A 438 -8.93 -2.39 14.15
C SER A 438 -8.30 -3.30 15.22
N VAL A 439 -7.34 -4.14 14.84
CA VAL A 439 -6.70 -5.11 15.72
C VAL A 439 -5.23 -4.71 15.95
N PRO A 440 -4.85 -4.35 17.18
CA PRO A 440 -3.53 -3.75 17.43
C PRO A 440 -2.36 -4.72 17.33
N THR A 441 -2.56 -6.03 17.59
CA THR A 441 -1.49 -7.04 17.64
C THR A 441 -1.83 -8.28 16.83
N LEU A 442 -0.81 -8.96 16.32
CA LEU A 442 -0.96 -10.23 15.60
C LEU A 442 -1.48 -11.35 16.51
N GLU A 443 -1.11 -11.32 17.78
CA GLU A 443 -1.68 -12.22 18.80
C GLU A 443 -3.21 -12.09 18.85
N ALA A 444 -3.74 -10.86 18.80
CA ALA A 444 -5.18 -10.62 18.79
C ALA A 444 -5.86 -10.94 17.44
N VAL A 445 -5.10 -11.04 16.35
CA VAL A 445 -5.59 -11.63 15.09
C VAL A 445 -5.83 -13.12 15.27
N LEU A 446 -4.90 -13.83 15.92
CA LEU A 446 -4.95 -15.28 16.15
C LEU A 446 -5.89 -15.69 17.28
N ASP A 447 -6.24 -14.75 18.18
CA ASP A 447 -7.13 -14.98 19.34
C ASP A 447 -8.09 -13.80 19.47
N SER A 448 -9.32 -13.97 18.99
CA SER A 448 -10.31 -12.88 18.99
C SER A 448 -10.72 -12.43 20.41
N SER A 449 -10.53 -13.27 21.41
CA SER A 449 -10.82 -12.93 22.82
C SER A 449 -9.88 -11.85 23.39
N LYS A 450 -8.72 -11.65 22.73
CA LYS A 450 -7.72 -10.64 23.10
C LYS A 450 -7.93 -9.29 22.41
N ARG A 451 -8.93 -9.17 21.53
CA ARG A 451 -9.21 -7.94 20.79
C ARG A 451 -9.83 -6.89 21.70
N PRO A 452 -9.21 -5.73 21.90
CA PRO A 452 -9.78 -4.68 22.73
C PRO A 452 -10.94 -3.98 22.03
N THR A 453 -11.99 -3.63 22.77
CA THR A 453 -13.10 -2.79 22.27
C THR A 453 -12.64 -1.36 22.00
N VAL A 454 -11.72 -0.86 22.82
CA VAL A 454 -11.08 0.45 22.64
C VAL A 454 -9.62 0.29 22.98
N TRP A 455 -8.76 0.80 22.11
CA TRP A 455 -7.33 0.81 22.36
C TRP A 455 -6.71 2.15 21.97
N THR A 456 -5.55 2.44 22.53
CA THR A 456 -4.79 3.67 22.30
C THR A 456 -3.34 3.36 22.13
N SER A 457 -2.67 4.06 21.24
CA SER A 457 -1.21 3.98 21.08
C SER A 457 -0.64 5.37 20.81
N ASN A 458 0.59 5.61 21.27
CA ASN A 458 1.35 6.78 20.89
C ASN A 458 2.20 6.56 19.63
N TYR A 459 2.20 5.34 19.08
CA TYR A 459 2.96 4.93 17.90
C TYR A 459 4.45 5.29 17.98
N LYS A 460 5.05 5.10 19.14
CA LYS A 460 6.49 5.25 19.34
C LYS A 460 7.16 3.89 19.26
N ASP A 461 8.40 3.82 18.84
CA ASP A 461 9.15 2.55 18.71
C ASP A 461 9.13 1.71 20.00
N ASN A 462 9.14 2.35 21.19
CA ASN A 462 9.05 1.67 22.48
C ASN A 462 7.62 1.28 22.91
N ASP A 463 6.60 1.59 22.11
CA ASP A 463 5.23 1.17 22.33
C ASP A 463 4.87 -0.06 21.47
N TYR A 464 5.86 -0.62 20.75
CA TYR A 464 5.69 -1.84 19.99
C TYR A 464 6.00 -3.07 20.86
N ASP A 465 5.01 -3.94 21.00
CA ASP A 465 5.13 -5.22 21.70
C ASP A 465 5.62 -6.30 20.72
N TRP A 466 6.87 -6.71 20.86
CA TRP A 466 7.48 -7.73 20.01
C TRP A 466 7.06 -9.16 20.37
N ASP A 467 6.49 -9.38 21.55
CA ASP A 467 5.94 -10.68 21.95
C ASP A 467 4.55 -10.90 21.35
N ALA A 468 3.66 -9.91 21.50
CA ALA A 468 2.32 -9.93 20.89
C ALA A 468 2.32 -9.51 19.42
N VAL A 469 3.42 -8.97 18.93
CA VAL A 469 3.67 -8.44 17.59
C VAL A 469 2.66 -7.37 17.21
N GLY A 470 2.91 -6.15 17.66
CA GLY A 470 2.03 -5.01 17.36
C GLY A 470 2.06 -3.90 18.39
N TRP A 471 1.04 -3.06 18.37
CA TRP A 471 0.99 -1.88 19.24
C TRP A 471 0.40 -2.20 20.60
N GLU A 472 1.13 -1.91 21.67
CA GLU A 472 0.60 -1.99 23.02
C GLU A 472 -0.58 -1.02 23.20
N ASN A 473 -1.61 -1.49 23.92
CA ASN A 473 -2.70 -0.63 24.37
C ASN A 473 -2.25 0.19 25.59
N LYS A 474 -1.75 1.40 25.33
CA LYS A 474 -1.22 2.31 26.38
C LYS A 474 -2.05 3.56 26.49
N PRO A 475 -2.14 4.15 27.71
CA PRO A 475 -2.69 5.50 27.87
C PRO A 475 -1.96 6.51 26.99
N LEU A 476 -2.71 7.42 26.39
CA LEU A 476 -2.11 8.50 25.60
C LEU A 476 -1.27 9.42 26.49
N ASP A 477 -0.05 9.71 26.07
CA ASP A 477 0.78 10.73 26.72
C ASP A 477 0.14 12.11 26.53
N TRP A 478 -0.37 12.70 27.63
CA TRP A 478 -0.95 14.04 27.64
C TRP A 478 0.13 15.12 27.71
N ARG A 479 1.04 15.14 26.78
CA ARG A 479 1.89 16.31 26.59
C ARG A 479 1.56 16.91 25.24
N PRO A 480 1.13 18.19 25.17
CA PRO A 480 1.10 18.88 23.91
C PRO A 480 2.56 18.95 23.43
N ASN A 481 2.94 18.04 22.56
CA ASN A 481 4.19 18.16 21.82
C ASN A 481 4.01 19.32 20.84
N PHE A 482 4.29 20.54 21.32
CA PHE A 482 4.56 21.69 20.48
C PHE A 482 5.95 21.61 19.81
N GLU A 483 6.51 20.43 19.67
CA GLU A 483 7.57 20.26 18.70
C GLU A 483 6.92 20.44 17.33
N VAL A 484 7.16 21.59 16.72
CA VAL A 484 6.98 21.82 15.29
C VAL A 484 7.94 20.85 14.62
N LYS A 485 7.55 19.58 14.55
CA LYS A 485 8.23 18.63 13.67
C LYS A 485 7.81 19.04 12.27
N PRO A 486 8.79 19.18 11.36
CA PRO A 486 8.47 19.40 9.94
C PRO A 486 7.48 18.34 9.47
N LEU A 487 6.88 18.51 8.29
CA LEU A 487 5.92 17.56 7.66
C LEU A 487 6.31 16.08 7.75
N THR A 488 7.56 15.77 8.06
CA THR A 488 8.08 14.45 8.41
C THR A 488 7.57 13.88 9.72
N GLY A 489 7.21 14.73 10.65
CA GLY A 489 6.67 14.41 11.96
C GLY A 489 5.25 14.92 12.11
N ILE A 490 4.43 14.86 11.05
CA ILE A 490 3.01 15.18 11.11
C ILE A 490 2.41 14.42 12.26
N GLY A 491 1.99 15.17 13.22
CA GLY A 491 1.56 14.85 14.56
C GLY A 491 1.44 13.36 14.81
N ILE A 492 2.35 12.81 15.58
CA ILE A 492 2.22 11.44 16.07
C ILE A 492 0.81 11.35 16.59
N GLY A 493 -0.04 10.68 15.81
CA GLY A 493 -1.44 10.61 16.10
C GLY A 493 -1.60 9.98 17.47
N ARG A 494 -2.13 10.72 18.41
CA ARG A 494 -2.63 10.17 19.66
C ARG A 494 -3.91 9.42 19.31
N GLY A 495 -3.74 8.16 18.87
CA GLY A 495 -4.84 7.39 18.34
C GLY A 495 -5.62 6.71 19.45
N ARG A 496 -6.85 7.13 19.64
CA ARG A 496 -7.85 6.29 20.29
C ARG A 496 -8.67 5.62 19.21
N TYR A 497 -8.55 4.31 19.11
CA TYR A 497 -9.36 3.49 18.23
C TYR A 497 -10.57 2.94 19.02
N ASP A 498 -11.77 3.15 18.50
CA ASP A 498 -13.01 2.65 19.11
C ASP A 498 -13.74 1.75 18.10
N THR A 499 -13.69 0.44 18.34
CA THR A 499 -14.23 -0.58 17.42
C THR A 499 -15.76 -0.59 17.35
N ARG A 500 -16.45 0.13 18.20
CA ARG A 500 -17.92 0.28 18.17
C ARG A 500 -18.39 1.28 17.11
N LYS A 501 -17.49 2.10 16.59
CA LYS A 501 -17.81 3.04 15.52
C LYS A 501 -17.98 2.31 14.21
N ARG A 502 -18.90 2.79 13.38
CA ARG A 502 -19.13 2.25 12.04
C ARG A 502 -17.83 2.30 11.20
N GLY A 503 -17.50 1.19 10.56
CA GLY A 503 -16.27 1.04 9.78
C GLY A 503 -15.04 0.66 10.61
N ASN A 504 -15.17 0.53 11.93
CA ASN A 504 -14.06 0.26 12.83
C ASN A 504 -14.17 -1.12 13.53
N SER A 505 -15.13 -1.96 13.16
CA SER A 505 -15.30 -3.24 13.84
C SER A 505 -14.04 -4.10 13.73
N ASN A 506 -13.71 -4.79 14.82
CA ASN A 506 -12.65 -5.81 14.89
C ASN A 506 -13.20 -7.24 14.90
N ALA A 507 -14.45 -7.42 14.49
CA ALA A 507 -15.08 -8.74 14.36
C ALA A 507 -14.52 -9.53 13.16
N GLY A 508 -14.90 -10.79 13.06
CA GLY A 508 -14.55 -11.67 11.94
C GLY A 508 -13.13 -12.23 12.00
N HIS A 509 -12.73 -12.94 10.94
CA HIS A 509 -11.43 -13.60 10.82
C HIS A 509 -11.06 -14.40 12.09
N THR A 510 -11.94 -15.30 12.50
CA THR A 510 -11.82 -16.06 13.74
C THR A 510 -11.22 -17.45 13.54
N TYR A 511 -10.41 -17.61 12.48
CA TYR A 511 -9.83 -18.91 12.12
C TYR A 511 -8.84 -19.45 13.16
N GLY A 512 -8.18 -18.54 13.91
CA GLY A 512 -7.25 -18.90 14.98
C GLY A 512 -7.92 -19.27 16.32
N ASP A 513 -9.20 -18.99 16.50
CA ASP A 513 -9.88 -19.17 17.82
C ASP A 513 -9.98 -20.64 18.23
N LEU A 514 -10.03 -21.55 17.26
CA LEU A 514 -10.12 -22.99 17.49
C LEU A 514 -8.75 -23.71 17.56
N LEU A 515 -7.67 -22.97 17.40
CA LEU A 515 -6.32 -23.48 17.70
C LEU A 515 -6.08 -23.52 19.19
N THR A 516 -5.24 -24.44 19.66
CA THR A 516 -4.78 -24.43 21.06
C THR A 516 -3.90 -23.20 21.34
N ALA A 517 -3.70 -22.87 22.61
CA ALA A 517 -2.83 -21.74 22.99
C ALA A 517 -1.37 -21.98 22.52
N GLU A 518 -0.92 -23.22 22.56
CA GLU A 518 0.42 -23.64 22.09
C GLU A 518 0.55 -23.48 20.58
N GLU A 519 -0.47 -23.91 19.82
CA GLU A 519 -0.50 -23.75 18.36
C GLU A 519 -0.52 -22.26 17.96
N ARG A 520 -1.36 -21.43 18.59
CA ARG A 520 -1.37 -19.99 18.34
C ARG A 520 -0.01 -19.34 18.60
N ARG A 521 0.65 -19.73 19.69
CA ARG A 521 1.97 -19.21 20.01
C ARG A 521 3.02 -19.65 18.99
N ALA A 522 2.97 -20.90 18.56
CA ALA A 522 3.87 -21.44 17.54
C ALA A 522 3.66 -20.74 16.17
N VAL A 523 2.40 -20.56 15.74
CA VAL A 523 2.07 -19.81 14.53
C VAL A 523 2.53 -18.34 14.63
N LEU A 524 2.34 -17.70 15.78
CA LEU A 524 2.80 -16.33 15.99
C LEU A 524 4.32 -16.21 15.79
N GLU A 525 5.07 -17.19 16.29
CA GLU A 525 6.52 -17.22 16.12
C GLU A 525 6.93 -17.51 14.67
N TYR A 526 6.21 -18.42 13.98
CA TYR A 526 6.42 -18.66 12.55
C TYR A 526 6.16 -17.40 11.72
N LEU A 527 5.11 -16.64 12.01
CA LEU A 527 4.79 -15.40 11.29
C LEU A 527 5.86 -14.30 11.41
N LYS A 528 6.76 -14.39 12.40
CA LYS A 528 7.92 -13.50 12.49
C LYS A 528 9.01 -13.85 11.47
N THR A 529 8.99 -15.04 10.91
CA THR A 529 9.99 -15.50 9.92
C THR A 529 9.62 -15.12 8.48
N LEU A 530 8.39 -14.62 8.23
CA LEU A 530 7.86 -14.29 6.91
C LEU A 530 8.29 -12.93 6.39
#